data_2459014b69dac6f70760a51624c9b5c8
#
_entry.id   2459014b69dac6f70760a51624c9b5c8
#
_cell.length_a   1.000
_cell.length_b   1.000
_cell.length_c   1.000
_cell.angle_alpha   90.00
_cell.angle_beta   90.00
_cell.angle_gamma   90.00
#
_symmetry.space_group_name_H-M   'P 1'
#
loop_
_entity.id
_entity.type
_entity.pdbx_description
1 polymer ?
#
loop_
_entity_poly.entity_id
_entity_poly.type
_entity_poly.pdbx_seq_one_letter_code
_entity_poly.pdbx_strand_id
1 'polypeptide(L)'
;MRLSGLNCIVTGGSSGIGAASVKRFVDEGAEVLIADIDIDAANSFAKEIGPAVSAIKCDVRVESDVKSVSEHAYKIWDKVDVLVNNAGSELNQTYDKTTLEEWDRVLDTDLKGPWLMCKHIVPGMVKAESGSVINISSLNGLVGFPLSTAYGSAKGGLVVFTRDMAIELANTGVRINCVCPGVIETGMMDRWTDLMPDKAEAQEMLKGTMPIGRMGTADEVAGAIYFFASPDSSLCQGSVLSVDGGFTAQ
;
A
#
# COMPACT_ATOMS: atom_id res chain seq x y z
N MET A 1 -19.20 12.50 3.79
CA MET A 1 -18.53 11.34 3.18
C MET A 1 -17.82 11.81 1.90
N ARG A 2 -16.50 11.80 1.91
CA ARG A 2 -15.71 12.37 0.80
C ARG A 2 -15.43 11.35 -0.30
N LEU A 3 -15.66 10.05 -0.05
CA LEU A 3 -15.48 8.98 -1.02
C LEU A 3 -16.82 8.37 -1.46
N SER A 4 -17.95 9.08 -1.22
CA SER A 4 -19.27 8.56 -1.54
C SER A 4 -19.41 8.27 -3.04
N GLY A 5 -19.75 7.01 -3.36
CA GLY A 5 -19.91 6.53 -4.72
C GLY A 5 -18.62 6.29 -5.50
N LEU A 6 -17.45 6.29 -4.82
CA LEU A 6 -16.18 5.91 -5.42
C LEU A 6 -15.95 4.41 -5.34
N ASN A 7 -15.36 3.85 -6.39
CA ASN A 7 -14.99 2.45 -6.53
C ASN A 7 -13.48 2.29 -6.30
N CYS A 8 -13.11 1.60 -5.25
CA CYS A 8 -11.73 1.52 -4.75
C CYS A 8 -11.19 0.10 -4.80
N ILE A 9 -9.96 -0.08 -5.27
CA ILE A 9 -9.20 -1.34 -5.17
C ILE A 9 -8.12 -1.16 -4.11
N VAL A 10 -8.02 -2.10 -3.18
CA VAL A 10 -6.95 -2.16 -2.17
C VAL A 10 -6.25 -3.51 -2.24
N THR A 11 -4.96 -3.52 -2.61
CA THR A 11 -4.16 -4.74 -2.58
C THR A 11 -3.65 -5.03 -1.16
N GLY A 12 -3.66 -6.31 -0.73
CA GLY A 12 -3.33 -6.66 0.65
C GLY A 12 -4.29 -6.04 1.66
N GLY A 13 -5.58 -5.98 1.31
CA GLY A 13 -6.61 -5.26 2.05
C GLY A 13 -7.20 -6.02 3.24
N SER A 14 -6.78 -7.27 3.50
CA SER A 14 -7.32 -8.10 4.57
C SER A 14 -6.70 -7.85 5.94
N SER A 15 -5.59 -7.13 6.02
CA SER A 15 -4.86 -6.93 7.29
C SER A 15 -4.12 -5.58 7.34
N GLY A 16 -3.68 -5.19 8.54
CA GLY A 16 -2.79 -4.04 8.78
C GLY A 16 -3.30 -2.73 8.16
N ILE A 17 -2.40 -2.01 7.49
CA ILE A 17 -2.70 -0.73 6.85
C ILE A 17 -3.78 -0.88 5.77
N GLY A 18 -3.75 -2.00 5.02
CA GLY A 18 -4.77 -2.28 4.00
C GLY A 18 -6.16 -2.39 4.59
N ALA A 19 -6.34 -3.17 5.66
CA ALA A 19 -7.63 -3.32 6.34
C ALA A 19 -8.13 -2.01 6.96
N ALA A 20 -7.25 -1.23 7.57
CA ALA A 20 -7.60 0.10 8.09
C ALA A 20 -8.04 1.05 6.96
N SER A 21 -7.38 0.97 5.80
CA SER A 21 -7.76 1.75 4.61
C SER A 21 -9.12 1.35 4.07
N VAL A 22 -9.39 0.03 3.96
CA VAL A 22 -10.70 -0.50 3.53
C VAL A 22 -11.80 0.01 4.46
N LYS A 23 -11.62 -0.14 5.77
CA LYS A 23 -12.59 0.34 6.77
C LYS A 23 -12.83 1.84 6.63
N ARG A 24 -11.76 2.65 6.57
CA ARG A 24 -11.87 4.09 6.41
C ARG A 24 -12.61 4.46 5.12
N PHE A 25 -12.36 3.79 4.02
CA PHE A 25 -12.99 4.07 2.73
C PHE A 25 -14.49 3.78 2.76
N VAL A 26 -14.90 2.66 3.38
CA VAL A 26 -16.31 2.32 3.57
C VAL A 26 -17.01 3.31 4.48
N ASP A 27 -16.39 3.71 5.59
CA ASP A 27 -16.93 4.74 6.50
C ASP A 27 -17.13 6.09 5.79
N GLU A 28 -16.38 6.35 4.70
CA GLU A 28 -16.49 7.54 3.84
C GLU A 28 -17.37 7.33 2.60
N GLY A 29 -18.05 6.17 2.49
CA GLY A 29 -19.07 5.88 1.51
C GLY A 29 -18.59 5.28 0.19
N ALA A 30 -17.38 4.72 0.15
CA ALA A 30 -16.85 4.02 -1.01
C ALA A 30 -17.33 2.57 -1.08
N GLU A 31 -17.32 1.99 -2.29
CA GLU A 31 -17.29 0.55 -2.51
C GLU A 31 -15.84 0.08 -2.66
N VAL A 32 -15.50 -1.08 -2.07
CA VAL A 32 -14.11 -1.55 -2.05
C VAL A 32 -13.99 -2.99 -2.54
N LEU A 33 -13.08 -3.22 -3.48
CA LEU A 33 -12.60 -4.55 -3.88
C LEU A 33 -11.24 -4.81 -3.22
N ILE A 34 -11.18 -5.78 -2.34
CA ILE A 34 -9.93 -6.27 -1.75
C ILE A 34 -9.30 -7.26 -2.73
N ALA A 35 -8.07 -6.99 -3.18
CA ALA A 35 -7.25 -7.92 -3.93
C ALA A 35 -6.17 -8.50 -3.01
N ASP A 36 -6.30 -9.75 -2.60
CA ASP A 36 -5.43 -10.34 -1.58
C ASP A 36 -4.99 -11.77 -1.96
N ILE A 37 -3.77 -12.14 -1.58
CA ILE A 37 -3.27 -13.51 -1.78
C ILE A 37 -4.00 -14.50 -0.87
N ASP A 38 -4.39 -14.06 0.34
CA ASP A 38 -5.19 -14.82 1.30
C ASP A 38 -6.68 -14.51 1.10
N ILE A 39 -7.30 -15.21 0.18
CA ILE A 39 -8.71 -15.01 -0.16
C ILE A 39 -9.66 -15.33 0.99
N ASP A 40 -9.29 -16.27 1.87
CA ASP A 40 -10.15 -16.66 2.99
C ASP A 40 -10.18 -15.56 4.06
N ALA A 41 -9.02 -14.99 4.39
CA ALA A 41 -8.94 -13.82 5.26
C ALA A 41 -9.67 -12.61 4.65
N ALA A 42 -9.49 -12.36 3.35
CA ALA A 42 -10.14 -11.25 2.65
C ALA A 42 -11.67 -11.39 2.62
N ASN A 43 -12.19 -12.59 2.36
CA ASN A 43 -13.64 -12.86 2.40
C ASN A 43 -14.21 -12.73 3.81
N SER A 44 -13.48 -13.21 4.82
CA SER A 44 -13.90 -13.07 6.21
C SER A 44 -14.00 -11.60 6.62
N PHE A 45 -12.99 -10.81 6.28
CA PHE A 45 -12.96 -9.39 6.57
C PHE A 45 -14.02 -8.60 5.77
N ALA A 46 -14.20 -8.91 4.48
CA ALA A 46 -15.25 -8.30 3.67
C ALA A 46 -16.66 -8.55 4.27
N LYS A 47 -16.91 -9.78 4.76
CA LYS A 47 -18.18 -10.11 5.42
C LYS A 47 -18.37 -9.34 6.74
N GLU A 48 -17.31 -9.13 7.50
CA GLU A 48 -17.34 -8.35 8.74
C GLU A 48 -17.70 -6.88 8.47
N ILE A 49 -17.07 -6.26 7.46
CA ILE A 49 -17.30 -4.85 7.12
C ILE A 49 -18.69 -4.64 6.50
N GLY A 50 -19.15 -5.56 5.63
CA GLY A 50 -20.49 -5.50 5.07
C GLY A 50 -20.54 -5.40 3.54
N PRO A 51 -21.72 -5.13 2.97
CA PRO A 51 -22.00 -5.29 1.54
C PRO A 51 -21.24 -4.35 0.61
N ALA A 52 -20.63 -3.29 1.13
CA ALA A 52 -19.81 -2.37 0.35
C ALA A 52 -18.40 -2.93 0.05
N VAL A 53 -18.07 -4.13 0.57
CA VAL A 53 -16.76 -4.75 0.38
C VAL A 53 -16.91 -6.10 -0.30
N SER A 54 -16.10 -6.33 -1.31
CA SER A 54 -15.92 -7.63 -1.95
C SER A 54 -14.44 -8.01 -2.00
N ALA A 55 -14.14 -9.27 -2.26
CA ALA A 55 -12.76 -9.76 -2.31
C ALA A 55 -12.50 -10.62 -3.54
N ILE A 56 -11.27 -10.56 -4.04
CA ILE A 56 -10.77 -11.40 -5.13
C ILE A 56 -9.35 -11.89 -4.79
N LYS A 57 -9.06 -13.16 -5.11
CA LYS A 57 -7.70 -13.70 -4.93
C LYS A 57 -6.75 -13.02 -5.91
N CYS A 58 -5.61 -12.55 -5.42
CA CYS A 58 -4.58 -11.93 -6.23
C CYS A 58 -3.20 -12.08 -5.59
N ASP A 59 -2.30 -12.77 -6.27
CA ASP A 59 -0.88 -12.60 -6.06
C ASP A 59 -0.39 -11.48 -6.99
N VAL A 60 -0.04 -10.33 -6.44
CA VAL A 60 0.37 -9.15 -7.23
C VAL A 60 1.63 -9.39 -8.07
N ARG A 61 2.41 -10.45 -7.79
CA ARG A 61 3.59 -10.86 -8.56
C ARG A 61 3.21 -11.54 -9.87
N VAL A 62 1.97 -12.04 -9.99
CA VAL A 62 1.46 -12.84 -11.09
C VAL A 62 0.55 -12.00 -11.99
N GLU A 63 1.00 -11.71 -13.20
CA GLU A 63 0.28 -10.82 -14.13
C GLU A 63 -1.14 -11.32 -14.47
N SER A 64 -1.34 -12.65 -14.56
CA SER A 64 -2.68 -13.21 -14.83
C SER A 64 -3.67 -12.91 -13.70
N ASP A 65 -3.22 -12.92 -12.44
CA ASP A 65 -4.06 -12.60 -11.29
C ASP A 65 -4.44 -11.12 -11.31
N VAL A 66 -3.46 -10.25 -11.58
CA VAL A 66 -3.69 -8.81 -11.71
C VAL A 66 -4.67 -8.49 -12.86
N LYS A 67 -4.56 -9.18 -14.00
CA LYS A 67 -5.54 -9.08 -15.10
C LYS A 67 -6.94 -9.45 -14.62
N SER A 68 -7.05 -10.56 -13.88
CA SER A 68 -8.33 -11.01 -13.33
C SER A 68 -8.95 -9.98 -12.38
N VAL A 69 -8.14 -9.27 -11.56
CA VAL A 69 -8.61 -8.16 -10.74
C VAL A 69 -9.17 -7.04 -11.61
N SER A 70 -8.44 -6.62 -12.65
CA SER A 70 -8.86 -5.57 -13.58
C SER A 70 -10.17 -5.92 -14.28
N GLU A 71 -10.24 -7.11 -14.87
CA GLU A 71 -11.44 -7.60 -15.56
C GLU A 71 -12.64 -7.69 -14.62
N HIS A 72 -12.44 -8.16 -13.39
CA HIS A 72 -13.49 -8.24 -12.39
C HIS A 72 -13.97 -6.85 -11.97
N ALA A 73 -13.06 -5.92 -11.67
CA ALA A 73 -13.40 -4.56 -11.27
C ALA A 73 -14.20 -3.82 -12.35
N TYR A 74 -13.75 -3.86 -13.61
CA TYR A 74 -14.46 -3.23 -14.72
C TYR A 74 -15.73 -3.97 -15.17
N LYS A 75 -15.98 -5.18 -14.66
CA LYS A 75 -17.23 -5.91 -14.86
C LYS A 75 -18.31 -5.51 -13.84
N ILE A 76 -17.91 -5.23 -12.59
CA ILE A 76 -18.83 -4.85 -11.51
C ILE A 76 -19.03 -3.33 -11.42
N TRP A 77 -18.09 -2.55 -11.95
CA TRP A 77 -18.07 -1.09 -11.93
C TRP A 77 -17.79 -0.52 -13.32
N ASP A 78 -18.46 0.57 -13.68
CA ASP A 78 -18.18 1.28 -14.93
C ASP A 78 -16.77 1.90 -14.94
N LYS A 79 -16.23 2.23 -13.76
CA LYS A 79 -14.91 2.81 -13.57
C LYS A 79 -14.30 2.41 -12.22
N VAL A 80 -12.98 2.48 -12.14
CA VAL A 80 -12.22 2.43 -10.89
C VAL A 80 -11.74 3.84 -10.57
N ASP A 81 -12.05 4.36 -9.39
CA ASP A 81 -11.71 5.71 -8.97
C ASP A 81 -10.41 5.76 -8.15
N VAL A 82 -10.15 4.71 -7.35
CA VAL A 82 -8.98 4.67 -6.47
C VAL A 82 -8.29 3.30 -6.57
N LEU A 83 -6.97 3.32 -6.69
CA LEU A 83 -6.11 2.15 -6.56
C LEU A 83 -5.11 2.36 -5.42
N VAL A 84 -5.14 1.51 -4.40
CA VAL A 84 -4.15 1.48 -3.32
C VAL A 84 -3.25 0.27 -3.49
N ASN A 85 -2.01 0.49 -3.89
CA ASN A 85 -0.96 -0.52 -3.94
C ASN A 85 -0.34 -0.64 -2.54
N ASN A 86 -0.96 -1.49 -1.71
CA ASN A 86 -0.56 -1.70 -0.32
C ASN A 86 0.05 -3.09 -0.09
N ALA A 87 -0.24 -4.09 -0.90
CA ALA A 87 0.39 -5.41 -0.77
C ALA A 87 1.91 -5.27 -0.71
N GLY A 88 2.52 -5.95 0.25
CA GLY A 88 3.96 -5.87 0.47
C GLY A 88 4.49 -7.09 1.20
N SER A 89 5.79 -7.27 1.11
CA SER A 89 6.52 -8.32 1.80
C SER A 89 7.78 -7.75 2.43
N GLU A 90 8.07 -8.17 3.66
CA GLU A 90 9.29 -7.77 4.35
C GLU A 90 10.40 -8.81 4.18
N LEU A 91 11.63 -8.36 4.33
CA LEU A 91 12.80 -9.20 4.51
C LEU A 91 13.80 -8.46 5.39
N ASN A 92 14.15 -9.08 6.52
CA ASN A 92 15.14 -8.59 7.47
C ASN A 92 16.37 -9.48 7.43
N GLN A 93 17.26 -9.23 6.47
CA GLN A 93 18.47 -10.03 6.24
C GLN A 93 19.62 -9.14 5.82
N THR A 94 20.85 -9.54 6.15
CA THR A 94 22.07 -8.89 5.66
C THR A 94 22.22 -9.11 4.14
N TYR A 95 22.84 -8.16 3.46
CA TYR A 95 22.99 -8.20 1.99
C TYR A 95 23.69 -9.46 1.49
N ASP A 96 24.66 -9.98 2.25
CA ASP A 96 25.49 -11.16 1.91
C ASP A 96 24.78 -12.50 2.17
N LYS A 97 23.71 -12.50 2.98
CA LYS A 97 22.91 -13.68 3.28
C LYS A 97 21.56 -13.70 2.58
N THR A 98 21.15 -12.58 1.98
CA THR A 98 19.92 -12.51 1.18
C THR A 98 20.08 -13.41 -0.05
N THR A 99 19.22 -14.41 -0.17
CA THR A 99 19.19 -15.30 -1.35
C THR A 99 18.57 -14.59 -2.54
N LEU A 100 18.85 -15.07 -3.75
CA LEU A 100 18.23 -14.52 -4.97
C LEU A 100 16.70 -14.66 -4.93
N GLU A 101 16.19 -15.79 -4.44
CA GLU A 101 14.74 -16.03 -4.30
C GLU A 101 14.08 -15.03 -3.33
N GLU A 102 14.72 -14.75 -2.19
CA GLU A 102 14.22 -13.75 -1.24
C GLU A 102 14.25 -12.33 -1.83
N TRP A 103 15.36 -11.99 -2.51
CA TRP A 103 15.49 -10.73 -3.23
C TRP A 103 14.37 -10.56 -4.27
N ASP A 104 14.22 -11.53 -5.16
CA ASP A 104 13.23 -11.51 -6.22
C ASP A 104 11.80 -11.44 -5.65
N ARG A 105 11.50 -12.20 -4.60
CA ARG A 105 10.21 -12.16 -3.91
C ARG A 105 9.86 -10.75 -3.41
N VAL A 106 10.82 -10.06 -2.81
CA VAL A 106 10.60 -8.69 -2.29
C VAL A 106 10.41 -7.71 -3.44
N LEU A 107 11.29 -7.71 -4.44
CA LEU A 107 11.16 -6.81 -5.58
C LEU A 107 9.88 -7.07 -6.39
N ASP A 108 9.54 -8.34 -6.57
CA ASP A 108 8.34 -8.73 -7.30
C ASP A 108 7.07 -8.29 -6.58
N THR A 109 7.04 -8.37 -5.25
CA THR A 109 5.87 -7.94 -4.48
C THR A 109 5.78 -6.43 -4.36
N ASP A 110 6.88 -5.78 -3.95
CA ASP A 110 6.87 -4.41 -3.46
C ASP A 110 7.15 -3.35 -4.55
N LEU A 111 7.60 -3.77 -5.74
CA LEU A 111 7.87 -2.88 -6.88
C LEU A 111 7.17 -3.36 -8.16
N LYS A 112 7.40 -4.60 -8.60
CA LYS A 112 6.77 -5.13 -9.82
C LYS A 112 5.25 -5.25 -9.66
N GLY A 113 4.75 -5.68 -8.49
CA GLY A 113 3.32 -5.77 -8.20
C GLY A 113 2.58 -4.46 -8.39
N PRO A 114 2.98 -3.35 -7.74
CA PRO A 114 2.44 -2.02 -8.00
C PRO A 114 2.47 -1.59 -9.47
N TRP A 115 3.58 -1.88 -10.17
CA TRP A 115 3.67 -1.62 -11.61
C TRP A 115 2.64 -2.43 -12.41
N LEU A 116 2.48 -3.73 -12.14
CA LEU A 116 1.48 -4.57 -12.80
C LEU A 116 0.06 -4.08 -12.53
N MET A 117 -0.26 -3.71 -11.29
CA MET A 117 -1.56 -3.14 -10.95
C MET A 117 -1.81 -1.84 -11.73
N CYS A 118 -0.82 -0.93 -11.78
CA CYS A 118 -0.94 0.28 -12.57
C CYS A 118 -1.12 -0.02 -14.07
N LYS A 119 -0.33 -0.94 -14.63
CA LYS A 119 -0.39 -1.37 -16.04
C LYS A 119 -1.80 -1.78 -16.48
N HIS A 120 -2.56 -2.47 -15.61
CA HIS A 120 -3.86 -3.03 -15.95
C HIS A 120 -5.05 -2.20 -15.47
N ILE A 121 -4.90 -1.35 -14.46
CA ILE A 121 -5.99 -0.51 -13.93
C ILE A 121 -5.94 0.92 -14.47
N VAL A 122 -4.78 1.56 -14.50
CA VAL A 122 -4.65 2.99 -14.86
C VAL A 122 -5.17 3.32 -16.26
N PRO A 123 -5.04 2.47 -17.30
CA PRO A 123 -5.61 2.78 -18.63
C PRO A 123 -7.11 3.06 -18.60
N GLY A 124 -7.88 2.38 -17.74
CA GLY A 124 -9.30 2.65 -17.54
C GLY A 124 -9.56 3.97 -16.83
N MET A 125 -8.73 4.34 -15.85
CA MET A 125 -8.79 5.65 -15.19
C MET A 125 -8.48 6.79 -16.18
N VAL A 126 -7.46 6.61 -17.03
CA VAL A 126 -7.11 7.59 -18.10
C VAL A 126 -8.26 7.77 -19.08
N LYS A 127 -8.92 6.68 -19.49
CA LYS A 127 -10.10 6.76 -20.35
C LYS A 127 -11.27 7.50 -19.70
N ALA A 128 -11.41 7.39 -18.37
CA ALA A 128 -12.41 8.09 -17.58
C ALA A 128 -12.00 9.53 -17.22
N GLU A 129 -10.79 9.95 -17.58
CA GLU A 129 -10.17 11.23 -17.21
C GLU A 129 -10.24 11.54 -15.69
N SER A 130 -10.20 10.48 -14.89
CA SER A 130 -10.34 10.56 -13.43
C SER A 130 -9.73 9.35 -12.76
N GLY A 131 -8.96 9.56 -11.69
CA GLY A 131 -8.44 8.47 -10.87
C GLY A 131 -7.42 8.95 -9.84
N SER A 132 -7.23 8.13 -8.81
CA SER A 132 -6.16 8.33 -7.81
C SER A 132 -5.46 7.02 -7.51
N VAL A 133 -4.15 6.97 -7.76
CA VAL A 133 -3.29 5.85 -7.39
C VAL A 133 -2.48 6.25 -6.15
N ILE A 134 -2.48 5.38 -5.15
CA ILE A 134 -1.71 5.57 -3.93
C ILE A 134 -0.78 4.37 -3.73
N ASN A 135 0.51 4.61 -3.80
CA ASN A 135 1.53 3.60 -3.56
C ASN A 135 2.00 3.65 -2.10
N ILE A 136 2.05 2.50 -1.43
CA ILE A 136 2.53 2.41 -0.06
C ILE A 136 3.99 1.97 -0.08
N SER A 137 4.87 2.98 0.10
CA SER A 137 6.30 2.77 0.26
C SER A 137 6.63 2.51 1.75
N SER A 138 7.69 3.09 2.25
CA SER A 138 8.18 2.99 3.63
C SER A 138 9.16 4.12 3.92
N LEU A 139 9.43 4.40 5.19
CA LEU A 139 10.61 5.19 5.59
C LEU A 139 11.90 4.63 4.95
N ASN A 140 11.98 3.30 4.76
CA ASN A 140 13.11 2.62 4.11
C ASN A 140 13.26 2.97 2.62
N GLY A 141 12.22 3.51 2.00
CA GLY A 141 12.29 4.06 0.65
C GLY A 141 12.92 5.46 0.59
N LEU A 142 13.11 6.11 1.73
CA LEU A 142 13.64 7.46 1.86
C LEU A 142 15.03 7.51 2.51
N VAL A 143 15.29 6.62 3.47
CA VAL A 143 16.55 6.54 4.21
C VAL A 143 16.99 5.10 4.39
N GLY A 144 18.28 4.88 4.62
CA GLY A 144 18.83 3.56 4.90
C GLY A 144 18.36 3.01 6.25
N PHE A 145 18.09 1.70 6.29
CA PHE A 145 17.76 0.99 7.52
C PHE A 145 18.52 -0.35 7.56
N PRO A 146 19.02 -0.79 8.72
CA PRO A 146 19.74 -2.06 8.83
C PRO A 146 18.90 -3.26 8.36
N LEU A 147 19.53 -4.25 7.78
CA LEU A 147 18.93 -5.54 7.35
C LEU A 147 17.85 -5.41 6.27
N SER A 148 17.79 -4.28 5.56
CA SER A 148 16.66 -3.93 4.66
C SER A 148 17.09 -3.68 3.22
N THR A 149 18.22 -4.24 2.76
CA THR A 149 18.74 -3.92 1.42
C THR A 149 17.76 -4.24 0.30
N ALA A 150 17.13 -5.41 0.28
CA ALA A 150 16.13 -5.75 -0.72
C ALA A 150 14.86 -4.89 -0.57
N TYR A 151 14.35 -4.80 0.65
CA TYR A 151 13.12 -4.05 0.95
C TYR A 151 13.28 -2.54 0.67
N GLY A 152 14.37 -1.93 1.17
CA GLY A 152 14.66 -0.52 0.92
C GLY A 152 14.87 -0.23 -0.57
N SER A 153 15.51 -1.14 -1.31
CA SER A 153 15.66 -1.01 -2.77
C SER A 153 14.29 -1.01 -3.47
N ALA A 154 13.39 -1.95 -3.13
CA ALA A 154 12.05 -2.01 -3.70
C ALA A 154 11.23 -0.77 -3.34
N LYS A 155 11.21 -0.36 -2.07
CA LYS A 155 10.43 0.80 -1.60
C LYS A 155 11.01 2.14 -2.10
N GLY A 156 12.32 2.27 -2.24
CA GLY A 156 12.96 3.42 -2.91
C GLY A 156 12.62 3.45 -4.40
N GLY A 157 12.68 2.30 -5.07
CA GLY A 157 12.22 2.16 -6.46
C GLY A 157 10.77 2.58 -6.64
N LEU A 158 9.87 2.23 -5.70
CA LEU A 158 8.46 2.60 -5.73
C LEU A 158 8.25 4.12 -5.58
N VAL A 159 9.09 4.81 -4.80
CA VAL A 159 9.06 6.29 -4.70
C VAL A 159 9.41 6.93 -6.05
N VAL A 160 10.47 6.45 -6.71
CA VAL A 160 10.87 6.95 -8.03
C VAL A 160 9.81 6.61 -9.08
N PHE A 161 9.34 5.36 -9.12
CA PHE A 161 8.24 4.92 -9.99
C PHE A 161 7.00 5.82 -9.86
N THR A 162 6.63 6.21 -8.64
CA THR A 162 5.51 7.13 -8.41
C THR A 162 5.74 8.49 -9.08
N ARG A 163 6.96 9.04 -8.98
CA ARG A 163 7.30 10.34 -9.57
C ARG A 163 7.32 10.29 -11.11
N ASP A 164 7.88 9.22 -11.67
CA ASP A 164 7.94 9.05 -13.12
C ASP A 164 6.53 8.92 -13.70
N MET A 165 5.69 8.04 -13.13
CA MET A 165 4.30 7.93 -13.55
C MET A 165 3.50 9.22 -13.35
N ALA A 166 3.80 10.01 -12.32
CA ALA A 166 3.11 11.28 -12.08
C ALA A 166 3.32 12.27 -13.23
N ILE A 167 4.50 12.28 -13.82
CA ILE A 167 4.81 13.11 -15.02
C ILE A 167 4.08 12.57 -16.24
N GLU A 168 4.08 11.24 -16.44
CA GLU A 168 3.37 10.60 -17.57
C GLU A 168 1.86 10.85 -17.50
N LEU A 169 1.29 10.91 -16.30
CA LEU A 169 -0.16 11.06 -16.07
C LEU A 169 -0.62 12.52 -15.90
N ALA A 170 0.28 13.50 -15.92
CA ALA A 170 0.00 14.89 -15.52
C ALA A 170 -1.19 15.56 -16.24
N ASN A 171 -1.48 15.16 -17.49
CA ASN A 171 -2.56 15.73 -18.29
C ASN A 171 -3.73 14.78 -18.55
N THR A 172 -3.86 13.72 -17.75
CA THR A 172 -4.84 12.65 -17.99
C THR A 172 -6.03 12.67 -17.03
N GLY A 173 -6.02 13.56 -16.03
CA GLY A 173 -6.99 13.55 -14.94
C GLY A 173 -6.70 12.50 -13.85
N VAL A 174 -5.63 11.69 -14.02
CA VAL A 174 -5.24 10.67 -13.03
C VAL A 174 -4.10 11.19 -12.18
N ARG A 175 -4.25 11.08 -10.86
CA ARG A 175 -3.20 11.43 -9.90
C ARG A 175 -2.52 10.16 -9.37
N ILE A 176 -1.22 10.24 -9.08
CA ILE A 176 -0.48 9.20 -8.41
C ILE A 176 0.41 9.81 -7.33
N ASN A 177 0.35 9.26 -6.12
CA ASN A 177 1.09 9.73 -4.96
C ASN A 177 1.61 8.56 -4.13
N CYS A 178 2.52 8.83 -3.21
CA CYS A 178 3.17 7.83 -2.38
C CYS A 178 3.02 8.18 -0.89
N VAL A 179 2.70 7.20 -0.07
CA VAL A 179 2.75 7.29 1.40
C VAL A 179 3.94 6.46 1.87
N CYS A 180 4.74 7.02 2.78
CA CYS A 180 5.90 6.38 3.38
C CYS A 180 5.67 6.23 4.91
N PRO A 181 5.08 5.11 5.35
CA PRO A 181 4.90 4.84 6.77
C PRO A 181 6.23 4.63 7.49
N GLY A 182 6.25 4.99 8.76
CA GLY A 182 7.28 4.61 9.70
C GLY A 182 7.08 3.21 10.28
N VAL A 183 7.46 3.02 11.54
CA VAL A 183 7.19 1.78 12.28
C VAL A 183 5.74 1.79 12.74
N ILE A 184 4.93 0.87 12.20
CA ILE A 184 3.48 0.80 12.42
C ILE A 184 3.12 -0.50 13.13
N GLU A 185 2.26 -0.41 14.15
CA GLU A 185 1.72 -1.56 14.87
C GLU A 185 0.84 -2.41 13.94
N THR A 186 1.42 -3.45 13.37
CA THR A 186 0.76 -4.37 12.43
C THR A 186 1.31 -5.78 12.61
N GLY A 187 0.59 -6.79 12.11
CA GLY A 187 1.08 -8.18 12.13
C GLY A 187 2.44 -8.39 11.43
N MET A 188 2.84 -7.50 10.53
CA MET A 188 4.19 -7.49 9.95
C MET A 188 5.22 -7.19 11.05
N MET A 189 4.98 -6.16 11.86
CA MET A 189 5.87 -5.78 12.95
C MET A 189 5.88 -6.82 14.08
N ASP A 190 4.74 -7.45 14.35
CA ASP A 190 4.67 -8.55 15.33
C ASP A 190 5.56 -9.72 14.90
N ARG A 191 5.52 -10.12 13.63
CA ARG A 191 6.40 -11.17 13.09
C ARG A 191 7.87 -10.81 13.21
N TRP A 192 8.23 -9.54 13.02
CA TRP A 192 9.61 -9.08 13.19
C TRP A 192 10.05 -9.17 14.65
N THR A 193 9.24 -8.69 15.59
CA THR A 193 9.55 -8.73 17.03
C THR A 193 9.56 -10.16 17.58
N ASP A 194 8.76 -11.08 17.03
CA ASP A 194 8.75 -12.50 17.41
C ASP A 194 10.06 -13.25 17.03
N LEU A 195 10.84 -12.71 16.10
CA LEU A 195 12.16 -13.23 15.74
C LEU A 195 13.27 -12.77 16.70
N MET A 196 13.01 -11.81 17.57
CA MET A 196 13.99 -11.27 18.51
C MET A 196 14.06 -12.09 19.80
N PRO A 197 15.21 -12.17 20.46
CA PRO A 197 15.37 -12.91 21.70
C PRO A 197 14.45 -12.42 22.84
N ASP A 198 14.17 -11.11 22.87
CA ASP A 198 13.23 -10.48 23.80
C ASP A 198 12.29 -9.54 23.02
N LYS A 199 11.03 -9.96 22.90
CA LYS A 199 10.00 -9.22 22.17
C LYS A 199 9.71 -7.86 22.79
N ALA A 200 9.70 -7.77 24.12
CA ALA A 200 9.39 -6.54 24.84
C ALA A 200 10.52 -5.51 24.67
N GLU A 201 11.78 -5.94 24.75
CA GLU A 201 12.94 -5.09 24.48
C GLU A 201 12.95 -4.62 23.03
N ALA A 202 12.64 -5.50 22.08
CA ALA A 202 12.55 -5.15 20.67
C ALA A 202 11.46 -4.09 20.39
N GLN A 203 10.29 -4.22 21.04
CA GLN A 203 9.22 -3.23 20.93
C GLN A 203 9.61 -1.86 21.52
N GLU A 204 10.26 -1.85 22.69
CA GLU A 204 10.75 -0.59 23.30
C GLU A 204 11.85 0.05 22.45
N MET A 205 12.76 -0.76 21.87
CA MET A 205 13.76 -0.25 20.94
C MET A 205 13.10 0.43 19.73
N LEU A 206 12.08 -0.22 19.13
CA LEU A 206 11.35 0.35 17.97
C LEU A 206 10.65 1.66 18.31
N LYS A 207 10.00 1.75 19.49
CA LYS A 207 9.40 3.01 19.97
C LYS A 207 10.46 4.10 20.13
N GLY A 208 11.63 3.75 20.67
CA GLY A 208 12.73 4.67 20.87
C GLY A 208 13.37 5.19 19.57
N THR A 209 13.18 4.47 18.43
CA THR A 209 13.68 4.98 17.13
C THR A 209 12.84 6.11 16.55
N MET A 210 11.57 6.23 16.99
CA MET A 210 10.65 7.24 16.49
C MET A 210 10.71 8.51 17.34
N PRO A 211 11.02 9.70 16.79
CA PRO A 211 11.06 10.94 17.55
C PRO A 211 9.78 11.25 18.35
N ILE A 212 8.61 10.81 17.84
CA ILE A 212 7.32 10.95 18.54
C ILE A 212 7.21 10.05 19.79
N GLY A 213 8.15 9.13 20.01
CA GLY A 213 8.22 8.25 21.20
C GLY A 213 7.25 7.07 21.21
N ARG A 214 6.63 6.75 20.07
CA ARG A 214 5.74 5.59 19.92
C ARG A 214 5.73 5.08 18.48
N MET A 215 5.29 3.85 18.28
CA MET A 215 4.92 3.36 16.96
C MET A 215 3.64 4.06 16.47
N GLY A 216 3.47 4.13 15.16
CA GLY A 216 2.23 4.58 14.54
C GLY A 216 1.18 3.47 14.52
N THR A 217 -0.08 3.83 14.28
CA THR A 217 -1.17 2.89 14.08
C THR A 217 -1.51 2.77 12.58
N ALA A 218 -2.14 1.67 12.19
CA ALA A 218 -2.64 1.49 10.83
C ALA A 218 -3.66 2.58 10.44
N ASP A 219 -4.49 3.03 11.39
CA ASP A 219 -5.48 4.10 11.16
C ASP A 219 -4.84 5.46 10.87
N GLU A 220 -3.69 5.77 11.47
CA GLU A 220 -2.95 7.02 11.18
C GLU A 220 -2.45 7.03 9.72
N VAL A 221 -1.97 5.87 9.23
CA VAL A 221 -1.55 5.73 7.84
C VAL A 221 -2.75 5.74 6.90
N ALA A 222 -3.85 5.07 7.26
CA ALA A 222 -5.10 5.09 6.49
C ALA A 222 -5.67 6.51 6.34
N GLY A 223 -5.44 7.40 7.30
CA GLY A 223 -5.77 8.82 7.20
C GLY A 223 -5.03 9.53 6.06
N ALA A 224 -3.75 9.25 5.88
CA ALA A 224 -2.95 9.80 4.77
C ALA A 224 -3.35 9.19 3.41
N ILE A 225 -3.63 7.89 3.38
CA ILE A 225 -4.15 7.19 2.19
C ILE A 225 -5.49 7.79 1.77
N TYR A 226 -6.38 7.99 2.73
CA TYR A 226 -7.69 8.64 2.51
C TYR A 226 -7.53 10.07 1.95
N PHE A 227 -6.61 10.87 2.47
CA PHE A 227 -6.33 12.20 1.93
C PHE A 227 -6.00 12.13 0.44
N PHE A 228 -5.09 11.24 0.02
CA PHE A 228 -4.75 11.10 -1.39
C PHE A 228 -5.89 10.49 -2.24
N ALA A 229 -6.74 9.66 -1.67
CA ALA A 229 -7.93 9.13 -2.34
C ALA A 229 -9.00 10.20 -2.58
N SER A 230 -9.06 11.21 -1.71
CA SER A 230 -10.11 12.23 -1.71
C SER A 230 -9.83 13.40 -2.67
N PRO A 231 -10.87 14.22 -3.00
CA PRO A 231 -10.70 15.45 -3.76
C PRO A 231 -9.81 16.50 -3.08
N ASP A 232 -9.56 16.39 -1.76
CA ASP A 232 -8.74 17.32 -1.00
C ASP A 232 -7.29 17.35 -1.46
N SER A 233 -6.83 16.30 -2.14
CA SER A 233 -5.50 16.18 -2.74
C SER A 233 -5.45 16.46 -4.25
N SER A 234 -6.42 17.23 -4.77
CA SER A 234 -6.56 17.48 -6.21
C SER A 234 -5.33 18.10 -6.90
N LEU A 235 -4.47 18.82 -6.16
CA LEU A 235 -3.22 19.37 -6.65
C LEU A 235 -1.99 18.51 -6.33
N CYS A 236 -2.18 17.38 -5.62
CA CYS A 236 -1.08 16.47 -5.28
C CYS A 236 -0.81 15.51 -6.45
N GLN A 237 0.36 15.65 -7.08
CA GLN A 237 0.83 14.79 -8.17
C GLN A 237 2.31 14.46 -7.93
N GLY A 238 2.63 13.17 -7.81
CA GLY A 238 3.99 12.71 -7.49
C GLY A 238 4.47 13.04 -6.08
N SER A 239 3.54 13.41 -5.19
CA SER A 239 3.86 13.73 -3.80
C SER A 239 4.28 12.49 -3.04
N VAL A 240 5.24 12.67 -2.13
CA VAL A 240 5.71 11.64 -1.20
C VAL A 240 5.45 12.14 0.21
N LEU A 241 4.55 11.48 0.93
CA LEU A 241 4.13 11.86 2.27
C LEU A 241 4.67 10.88 3.31
N SER A 242 5.58 11.35 4.15
CA SER A 242 6.05 10.59 5.31
C SER A 242 4.99 10.60 6.41
N VAL A 243 4.67 9.40 6.94
CA VAL A 243 3.80 9.18 8.10
C VAL A 243 4.61 8.33 9.09
N ASP A 244 5.67 8.91 9.63
CA ASP A 244 6.78 8.21 10.25
C ASP A 244 7.19 8.76 11.63
N GLY A 245 6.32 9.56 12.25
CA GLY A 245 6.59 10.13 13.59
C GLY A 245 7.86 11.00 13.67
N GLY A 246 8.29 11.57 12.53
CA GLY A 246 9.47 12.42 12.44
C GLY A 246 10.78 11.67 12.19
N PHE A 247 10.74 10.36 11.93
CA PHE A 247 11.97 9.56 11.73
C PHE A 247 12.85 10.12 10.60
N THR A 248 12.28 10.47 9.46
CA THR A 248 13.04 10.97 8.30
C THR A 248 13.31 12.49 8.35
N ALA A 249 12.89 13.19 9.40
CA ALA A 249 13.11 14.62 9.58
C ALA A 249 14.37 14.98 10.41
N GLN A 250 15.09 13.97 10.90
CA GLN A 250 16.31 14.13 11.71
C GLN A 250 17.59 13.90 10.92
#